data_99ba7ed4b2e87106e9147739cb61f75a
#
_entry.id   99ba7ed4b2e87106e9147739cb61f75a
#
_cell.length_a   1.000
_cell.length_b   1.000
_cell.length_c   1.000
_cell.angle_alpha   90.00
_cell.angle_beta   90.00
_cell.angle_gamma   90.00
#
_symmetry.space_group_name_H-M   'P 1'
#
loop_
_entity.id
_entity.type
_entity.pdbx_description
1 polymer ?
#
loop_
_entity_poly.entity_id
_entity_poly.type
_entity_poly.pdbx_seq_one_letter_code
_entity_poly.pdbx_strand_id
1 'polypeptide(L)'
;MAEIHKKNFSFARKESPEKILIKMLGKITKNMEVLEPFIIKIDVQGYEIEVMSGGKEFIKKADMIIIETSFFKLYEGGPLFADVYGFLIKNGFVYAGSFEQLISPINDAVLQQDSVFVKPKVFEIIWKENHAKT
;
A
#
# COMPACT_ATOMS: atom_id res chain seq x y z
N MET A 1 13.94 -4.06 10.54
CA MET A 1 12.73 -3.58 11.28
C MET A 1 13.13 -2.48 12.25
N ALA A 2 12.39 -1.37 12.27
CA ALA A 2 12.73 -0.21 13.11
C ALA A 2 12.47 -0.49 14.61
N GLU A 3 13.21 0.20 15.50
CA GLU A 3 13.09 0.06 16.95
C GLU A 3 11.69 0.33 17.50
N ILE A 4 10.96 1.25 16.87
CA ILE A 4 9.58 1.59 17.26
C ILE A 4 8.65 0.39 17.10
N HIS A 5 8.80 -0.43 16.05
CA HIS A 5 8.02 -1.63 15.85
C HIS A 5 8.34 -2.70 16.90
N LYS A 6 9.64 -2.94 17.17
CA LYS A 6 10.10 -3.88 18.21
C LYS A 6 9.64 -3.49 19.61
N LYS A 7 9.50 -2.17 19.88
CA LYS A 7 9.01 -1.65 21.15
C LYS A 7 7.51 -1.88 21.32
N ASN A 8 6.72 -1.71 20.26
CA ASN A 8 5.27 -1.89 20.30
C ASN A 8 4.85 -3.37 20.27
N PHE A 9 5.63 -4.24 19.59
CA PHE A 9 5.26 -5.64 19.36
C PHE A 9 6.42 -6.58 19.70
N SER A 10 6.33 -7.26 20.84
CA SER A 10 7.38 -8.14 21.36
C SER A 10 7.70 -9.32 20.44
N PHE A 11 6.71 -9.84 19.71
CA PHE A 11 6.88 -10.93 18.75
C PHE A 11 7.74 -10.55 17.55
N ALA A 12 7.82 -9.26 17.20
CA ALA A 12 8.61 -8.74 16.09
C ALA A 12 10.13 -8.70 16.37
N ARG A 13 10.58 -9.16 17.54
CA ARG A 13 12.00 -9.16 17.93
C ARG A 13 12.80 -10.34 17.36
N LYS A 14 12.12 -11.41 16.93
CA LYS A 14 12.78 -12.57 16.34
C LYS A 14 12.95 -12.37 14.84
N GLU A 15 14.19 -12.20 14.40
CA GLU A 15 14.57 -12.08 13.00
C GLU A 15 15.55 -13.19 12.64
N SER A 16 15.33 -13.89 11.53
CA SER A 16 16.27 -14.80 10.92
C SER A 16 16.46 -14.39 9.45
N PRO A 17 17.71 -14.12 9.02
CA PRO A 17 17.96 -13.75 7.63
C PRO A 17 17.69 -14.94 6.70
N GLU A 18 16.95 -14.70 5.63
CA GLU A 18 16.67 -15.67 4.58
C GLU A 18 17.04 -15.08 3.21
N LYS A 19 17.64 -15.91 2.35
CA LYS A 19 17.93 -15.50 0.98
C LYS A 19 16.72 -15.64 0.11
N ILE A 20 16.26 -14.54 -0.47
CA ILE A 20 15.12 -14.51 -1.41
C ILE A 20 15.56 -14.01 -2.78
N LEU A 21 14.88 -14.49 -3.83
CA LEU A 21 15.04 -13.99 -5.18
C LEU A 21 14.10 -12.83 -5.43
N ILE A 22 14.64 -11.64 -5.59
CA ILE A 22 13.86 -10.44 -5.92
C ILE A 22 13.76 -10.29 -7.44
N LYS A 23 12.56 -10.06 -7.95
CA LYS A 23 12.29 -9.78 -9.36
C LYS A 23 11.49 -8.48 -9.49
N MET A 24 11.79 -7.71 -10.52
CA MET A 24 11.04 -6.49 -10.83
C MET A 24 9.62 -6.84 -11.27
N LEU A 25 8.62 -6.21 -10.67
CA LEU A 25 7.20 -6.45 -10.96
C LEU A 25 6.88 -6.30 -12.45
N GLY A 26 7.38 -5.25 -13.10
CA GLY A 26 7.15 -5.03 -14.53
C GLY A 26 7.73 -6.12 -15.44
N LYS A 27 8.77 -6.85 -15.01
CA LYS A 27 9.29 -8.01 -15.75
C LYS A 27 8.38 -9.23 -15.62
N ILE A 28 7.83 -9.44 -14.43
CA ILE A 28 6.93 -10.56 -14.14
C ILE A 28 5.61 -10.38 -14.88
N THR A 29 5.08 -9.16 -14.88
CA THR A 29 3.75 -8.84 -15.40
C THR A 29 3.72 -8.53 -16.92
N LYS A 30 4.89 -8.49 -17.58
CA LYS A 30 5.00 -8.10 -18.99
C LYS A 30 4.09 -8.88 -19.94
N ASN A 31 3.90 -10.18 -19.69
CA ASN A 31 3.11 -11.09 -20.50
C ASN A 31 1.86 -11.60 -19.76
N MET A 32 1.48 -10.94 -18.65
CA MET A 32 0.26 -11.30 -17.93
C MET A 32 -0.95 -10.65 -18.59
N GLU A 33 -1.91 -11.46 -18.99
CA GLU A 33 -3.26 -11.01 -19.31
C GLU A 33 -4.05 -10.93 -18.01
N VAL A 34 -4.54 -9.75 -17.70
CA VAL A 34 -5.34 -9.51 -16.50
C VAL A 34 -6.70 -9.01 -16.97
N LEU A 35 -7.75 -9.66 -16.50
CA LEU A 35 -9.12 -9.23 -16.75
C LEU A 35 -9.45 -7.99 -15.92
N GLU A 36 -9.96 -6.96 -16.55
CA GLU A 36 -10.48 -5.76 -15.88
C GLU A 36 -11.96 -5.95 -15.47
N PRO A 37 -12.38 -5.40 -14.33
CA PRO A 37 -11.59 -4.64 -13.34
C PRO A 37 -10.74 -5.55 -12.44
N PHE A 38 -9.57 -5.07 -11.98
CA PHE A 38 -8.75 -5.81 -11.03
C PHE A 38 -8.17 -4.93 -9.92
N ILE A 39 -7.82 -5.59 -8.81
CA ILE A 39 -7.28 -4.97 -7.61
C ILE A 39 -5.85 -5.46 -7.41
N ILE A 40 -4.97 -4.58 -6.97
CA ILE A 40 -3.62 -4.94 -6.49
C ILE A 40 -3.56 -4.69 -5.00
N LYS A 41 -3.18 -5.71 -4.21
CA LYS A 41 -2.74 -5.51 -2.83
C LYS A 41 -1.21 -5.48 -2.77
N ILE A 42 -0.64 -4.48 -2.09
CA ILE A 42 0.79 -4.31 -1.85
C ILE A 42 1.02 -4.26 -0.35
N ASP A 43 1.79 -5.22 0.15
CA ASP A 43 2.15 -5.37 1.54
C ASP A 43 3.55 -6.01 1.57
N VAL A 44 4.58 -5.19 1.50
CA VAL A 44 5.97 -5.61 1.29
C VAL A 44 6.93 -5.01 2.32
N GLN A 45 6.36 -4.52 3.41
CA GLN A 45 7.04 -4.15 4.65
C GLN A 45 8.23 -3.21 4.46
N GLY A 46 7.99 -2.08 3.79
CA GLY A 46 8.95 -1.00 3.60
C GLY A 46 9.53 -0.89 2.18
N TYR A 47 9.10 -1.74 1.23
CA TYR A 47 9.52 -1.72 -0.18
C TYR A 47 8.40 -1.28 -1.15
N GLU A 48 7.38 -0.60 -0.67
CA GLU A 48 6.18 -0.22 -1.43
C GLU A 48 6.53 0.64 -2.65
N ILE A 49 7.40 1.64 -2.49
CA ILE A 49 7.82 2.54 -3.57
C ILE A 49 8.62 1.80 -4.63
N GLU A 50 9.53 0.90 -4.22
CA GLU A 50 10.34 0.08 -5.11
C GLU A 50 9.48 -0.85 -5.96
N VAL A 51 8.49 -1.51 -5.34
CA VAL A 51 7.53 -2.38 -6.03
C VAL A 51 6.72 -1.57 -7.04
N MET A 52 6.16 -0.43 -6.62
CA MET A 52 5.36 0.42 -7.50
C MET A 52 6.19 1.01 -8.64
N SER A 53 7.41 1.45 -8.37
CA SER A 53 8.32 1.99 -9.38
C SER A 53 8.75 0.92 -10.39
N GLY A 54 9.05 -0.29 -9.89
CA GLY A 54 9.44 -1.43 -10.72
C GLY A 54 8.31 -2.03 -11.55
N GLY A 55 7.05 -1.70 -11.26
CA GLY A 55 5.86 -2.17 -11.97
C GLY A 55 4.92 -1.07 -12.43
N LYS A 56 5.40 0.17 -12.59
CA LYS A 56 4.59 1.37 -12.79
C LYS A 56 3.50 1.22 -13.86
N GLU A 57 3.83 0.68 -15.02
CA GLU A 57 2.87 0.53 -16.13
C GLU A 57 1.80 -0.54 -15.83
N PHE A 58 2.13 -1.55 -15.05
CA PHE A 58 1.16 -2.54 -14.58
C PHE A 58 0.26 -1.95 -13.48
N ILE A 59 0.86 -1.26 -12.51
CA ILE A 59 0.14 -0.56 -11.43
C ILE A 59 -0.91 0.40 -11.99
N LYS A 60 -0.56 1.18 -13.01
CA LYS A 60 -1.48 2.12 -13.66
C LYS A 60 -2.72 1.46 -14.29
N LYS A 61 -2.71 0.18 -14.59
CA LYS A 61 -3.87 -0.53 -15.15
C LYS A 61 -4.89 -0.91 -14.08
N ALA A 62 -4.48 -1.08 -12.82
CA ALA A 62 -5.37 -1.46 -11.74
C ALA A 62 -6.50 -0.45 -11.55
N ASP A 63 -7.69 -0.92 -11.22
CA ASP A 63 -8.83 -0.08 -10.87
C ASP A 63 -8.79 0.36 -9.41
N MET A 64 -8.21 -0.47 -8.54
CA MET A 64 -8.01 -0.22 -7.13
C MET A 64 -6.66 -0.75 -6.67
N ILE A 65 -6.03 -0.02 -5.75
CA ILE A 65 -4.83 -0.44 -5.02
C ILE A 65 -5.13 -0.40 -3.53
N ILE A 66 -4.87 -1.50 -2.85
CA ILE A 66 -4.84 -1.59 -1.40
C ILE A 66 -3.37 -1.71 -1.01
N ILE A 67 -2.87 -0.78 -0.21
CA ILE A 67 -1.45 -0.72 0.11
C ILE A 67 -1.24 -0.40 1.58
N GLU A 68 -0.40 -1.20 2.24
CA GLU A 68 0.02 -0.91 3.60
C GLU A 68 0.84 0.38 3.62
N THR A 69 0.44 1.34 4.47
CA THR A 69 1.12 2.63 4.60
C THR A 69 1.41 2.94 6.06
N SER A 70 2.61 3.43 6.33
CA SER A 70 3.08 3.73 7.68
C SER A 70 3.06 5.22 7.96
N PHE A 71 2.62 5.62 9.16
CA PHE A 71 2.71 7.00 9.64
C PHE A 71 4.00 7.25 10.42
N PHE A 72 4.65 6.19 10.86
CA PHE A 72 5.93 6.19 11.57
C PHE A 72 6.92 5.28 10.87
N LYS A 73 8.21 5.49 11.07
CA LYS A 73 9.27 4.65 10.50
C LYS A 73 9.32 3.28 11.19
N LEU A 74 8.47 2.36 10.77
CA LEU A 74 8.41 0.99 11.27
C LEU A 74 9.44 0.08 10.61
N TYR A 75 9.82 0.40 9.38
CA TYR A 75 10.86 -0.28 8.62
C TYR A 75 12.00 0.70 8.31
N GLU A 76 13.23 0.21 8.38
CA GLU A 76 14.41 1.02 8.06
C GLU A 76 14.40 1.38 6.56
N GLY A 77 14.47 2.68 6.27
CA GLY A 77 14.38 3.17 4.89
C GLY A 77 13.00 3.10 4.23
N GLY A 78 12.01 2.49 4.89
CA GLY A 78 10.66 2.36 4.35
C GLY A 78 9.96 3.71 4.15
N PRO A 79 9.04 3.80 3.15
CA PRO A 79 8.29 5.00 2.87
C PRO A 79 7.25 5.27 3.96
N LEU A 80 6.88 6.53 4.12
CA LEU A 80 5.72 6.94 4.91
C LEU A 80 4.48 7.11 4.03
N PHE A 81 3.32 7.23 4.67
CA PHE A 81 2.05 7.50 3.98
C PHE A 81 2.16 8.63 2.95
N ALA A 82 2.83 9.73 3.28
CA ALA A 82 2.98 10.87 2.38
C ALA A 82 3.74 10.53 1.08
N ASP A 83 4.74 9.66 1.16
CA ASP A 83 5.54 9.22 0.01
C ASP A 83 4.69 8.36 -0.94
N VAL A 84 3.98 7.38 -0.37
CA VAL A 84 3.06 6.49 -1.10
C VAL A 84 1.91 7.28 -1.71
N TYR A 85 1.29 8.16 -0.92
CA TYR A 85 0.23 9.06 -1.37
C TYR A 85 0.70 9.90 -2.57
N GLY A 86 1.82 10.60 -2.43
CA GLY A 86 2.37 11.43 -3.50
C GLY A 86 2.66 10.63 -4.78
N PHE A 87 3.19 9.41 -4.64
CA PHE A 87 3.44 8.53 -5.78
C PHE A 87 2.14 8.16 -6.50
N LEU A 88 1.11 7.72 -5.78
CA LEU A 88 -0.14 7.23 -6.38
C LEU A 88 -0.98 8.37 -6.97
N ILE A 89 -1.08 9.51 -6.31
CA ILE A 89 -1.75 10.70 -6.87
C ILE A 89 -1.08 11.13 -8.18
N LYS A 90 0.25 11.21 -8.22
CA LYS A 90 1.01 11.54 -9.44
C LYS A 90 0.79 10.53 -10.58
N ASN A 91 0.40 9.30 -10.25
CA ASN A 91 0.11 8.24 -11.22
C ASN A 91 -1.38 8.07 -11.53
N GLY A 92 -2.22 9.04 -11.14
CA GLY A 92 -3.62 9.16 -11.55
C GLY A 92 -4.62 8.39 -10.70
N PHE A 93 -4.26 8.06 -9.47
CA PHE A 93 -5.18 7.50 -8.49
C PHE A 93 -5.74 8.57 -7.55
N VAL A 94 -6.87 8.26 -6.92
CA VAL A 94 -7.52 9.07 -5.88
C VAL A 94 -7.50 8.27 -4.58
N TYR A 95 -7.16 8.90 -3.47
CA TYR A 95 -7.26 8.28 -2.16
C TYR A 95 -8.73 8.16 -1.75
N ALA A 96 -9.18 6.96 -1.46
CA ALA A 96 -10.58 6.65 -1.15
C ALA A 96 -10.82 6.29 0.33
N GLY A 97 -9.79 6.28 1.15
CA GLY A 97 -9.88 5.94 2.57
C GLY A 97 -8.95 4.80 2.97
N SER A 98 -9.26 4.15 4.07
CA SER A 98 -8.51 3.01 4.59
C SER A 98 -9.44 1.93 5.14
N PHE A 99 -8.93 0.71 5.22
CA PHE A 99 -9.60 -0.41 5.88
C PHE A 99 -9.06 -0.59 7.31
N GLU A 100 -8.13 -1.49 7.49
CA GLU A 100 -7.59 -1.85 8.79
C GLU A 100 -6.51 -0.86 9.25
N GLN A 101 -6.40 -0.69 10.56
CA GLN A 101 -5.38 0.14 11.19
C GLN A 101 -4.63 -0.65 12.26
N LEU A 102 -3.31 -0.53 12.26
CA LEU A 102 -2.45 -0.98 13.33
C LEU A 102 -2.29 0.15 14.34
N ILE A 103 -2.81 -0.06 15.53
CA ILE A 103 -2.80 0.94 16.60
C ILE A 103 -1.73 0.58 17.64
N SER A 104 -0.99 1.56 18.09
CA SER A 104 0.00 1.40 19.17
C SER A 104 -0.70 1.05 20.49
N PRO A 105 -0.34 -0.06 21.15
CA PRO A 105 -0.87 -0.39 22.46
C PRO A 105 -0.33 0.50 23.59
N ILE A 106 0.59 1.43 23.26
CA ILE A 106 1.23 2.30 24.26
C ILE A 106 0.50 3.64 24.38
N ASN A 107 -0.01 4.19 23.27
CA ASN A 107 -0.53 5.56 23.20
C ASN A 107 -1.66 5.76 22.18
N ASP A 108 -2.26 4.69 21.71
CA ASP A 108 -3.37 4.66 20.73
C ASP A 108 -3.08 5.37 19.39
N ALA A 109 -1.81 5.66 19.08
CA ALA A 109 -1.44 6.22 17.78
C ALA A 109 -1.63 5.20 16.67
N VAL A 110 -2.20 5.62 15.54
CA VAL A 110 -2.24 4.80 14.34
C VAL A 110 -0.84 4.71 13.76
N LEU A 111 -0.27 3.52 13.72
CA LEU A 111 1.09 3.26 13.22
C LEU A 111 1.11 2.97 11.73
N GLN A 112 0.15 2.17 11.26
CA GLN A 112 -0.04 1.76 9.86
C GLN A 112 -1.52 1.67 9.53
N GLN A 113 -1.82 1.64 8.25
CA GLN A 113 -3.16 1.34 7.74
C GLN A 113 -3.08 0.68 6.36
N ASP A 114 -4.11 -0.07 6.00
CA ASP A 114 -4.39 -0.52 4.64
C ASP A 114 -5.07 0.64 3.89
N SER A 115 -4.30 1.45 3.20
CA SER A 115 -4.77 2.58 2.41
C SER A 115 -5.38 2.14 1.09
N VAL A 116 -6.50 2.75 0.70
CA VAL A 116 -7.23 2.44 -0.53
C VAL A 116 -7.10 3.59 -1.52
N PHE A 117 -6.60 3.27 -2.69
CA PHE A 117 -6.52 4.20 -3.82
C PHE A 117 -7.29 3.62 -5.00
N VAL A 118 -8.04 4.44 -5.71
CA VAL A 118 -8.87 4.02 -6.83
C VAL A 118 -8.67 4.92 -8.05
N LYS A 119 -9.02 4.41 -9.23
CA LYS A 119 -9.15 5.27 -10.42
C LYS A 119 -10.26 6.29 -10.22
N PRO A 120 -10.17 7.51 -10.80
CA PRO A 120 -11.21 8.53 -10.72
C PRO A 120 -12.59 8.01 -11.11
N LYS A 121 -12.68 7.20 -12.17
CA LYS A 121 -13.95 6.58 -12.61
C LYS A 121 -14.61 5.73 -11.51
N VAL A 122 -13.81 4.98 -10.74
CA VAL A 122 -14.30 4.14 -9.63
C VAL A 122 -14.74 5.02 -8.46
N PHE A 123 -13.97 6.06 -8.15
CA PHE A 123 -14.31 7.01 -7.11
C PHE A 123 -15.66 7.71 -7.39
N GLU A 124 -15.89 8.11 -8.63
CA GLU A 124 -17.17 8.72 -9.03
C GLU A 124 -18.37 7.77 -8.86
N ILE A 125 -18.20 6.48 -9.15
CA ILE A 125 -19.25 5.48 -8.93
C ILE A 125 -19.58 5.38 -7.45
N ILE A 126 -18.57 5.21 -6.60
CA ILE A 126 -18.75 5.13 -5.15
C ILE A 126 -19.42 6.39 -4.61
N TRP A 127 -19.01 7.57 -5.09
CA TRP A 127 -19.60 8.84 -4.70
C TRP A 127 -21.07 8.97 -5.08
N LYS A 128 -21.43 8.63 -6.33
CA LYS A 128 -22.81 8.70 -6.83
C LYS A 128 -23.74 7.75 -6.07
N GLU A 129 -23.30 6.52 -5.80
CA GLU A 129 -24.10 5.55 -5.05
C GLU A 129 -24.40 6.02 -3.62
N ASN A 130 -23.47 6.70 -2.97
CA ASN A 130 -23.67 7.24 -1.63
C ASN A 130 -24.66 8.42 -1.60
N HIS A 131 -24.76 9.19 -2.68
CA HIS A 131 -25.71 10.33 -2.77
C HIS A 131 -27.08 9.94 -3.31
N ALA A 132 -27.21 8.81 -3.99
CA ALA A 132 -28.51 8.32 -4.48
C ALA A 132 -29.41 7.73 -3.38
N LYS A 133 -28.86 7.51 -2.18
CA LYS A 133 -29.56 6.94 -1.02
C LYS A 133 -30.02 7.99 0.00
N THR A 134 -29.77 9.27 -0.26
CA THR A 134 -30.29 10.43 0.51
C THR A 134 -31.40 11.11 -0.24
#